data_9cc88bb9bf71f2afc756501357a90eb5
#
_entry.id   9cc88bb9bf71f2afc756501357a90eb5
#
_cell.length_a   1.000
_cell.length_b   1.000
_cell.length_c   1.000
_cell.angle_alpha   90.00
_cell.angle_beta   90.00
_cell.angle_gamma   90.00
#
_symmetry.space_group_name_H-M   'P 1'
#
loop_
_entity.id
_entity.type
_entity.pdbx_description
1 polymer ?
#
loop_
_entity_poly.entity_id
_entity_poly.type
_entity_poly.pdbx_seq_one_letter_code
_entity_poly.pdbx_strand_id
1 'polypeptide(L)'
;MAPPSAIAVEAVTDTSGVTLPDPLSASVKSNEIYGRRRKTDKSQWGVAAPSDSVNFRYHSHDHKPKAKRWDHHVSHEALIRKGNSLKQAAKYLGKPGLISLGGGLPSSEYFPFAELNLKVPTVGHFSESETKESGITITAGKHDLAQDKSIFDIATAFNYGQGSGSAQLLRWITEHTELVHNPPYSDWRCTMSIGSTSALDMALRMFTRPGDLILSEEYTFATAVETAAPMGLRVTGISMDEQGLLPDSMDHILATWDVKARGARKPHLLYTVPTGQNPTGATQSADRRREIYRVCQKHDLYILEDDPYYFLQMQPYTGPNSPDILPPSSHSEFLKSLVPSLLSIDVDGRVMRMDSFSKVLSPGSRIGWVTASEQIVHMYQMHADVSTQGPAGMAQLILWKLLDEHWGHVAYLDWLIHIRMEYTRRRDVIMQACEKYLPKEVVSWKPPMAGMFHWLRIEFRQHPDYPSKSIETIEEEIFMRVIEHGALVMRGSWFYANNEEEHDTLFFRATYAAAPAEKIEEGIRRLGEAVRAEFGLKGSNGATNG
;
A
#
# COMPACT_ATOMS: atom_id res chain seq x y z
N MET A 1 30.13 -19.62 -22.27
CA MET A 1 28.75 -20.03 -21.96
C MET A 1 27.90 -18.79 -22.16
N ALA A 2 26.87 -18.85 -22.99
CA ALA A 2 26.00 -17.73 -23.27
C ALA A 2 25.10 -17.42 -22.02
N PRO A 3 24.74 -16.17 -21.76
CA PRO A 3 23.82 -15.83 -20.66
C PRO A 3 22.43 -16.45 -20.92
N PRO A 4 21.69 -16.84 -19.88
CA PRO A 4 20.36 -17.37 -20.06
C PRO A 4 19.46 -16.32 -20.70
N SER A 5 18.80 -16.71 -21.78
CA SER A 5 17.83 -15.92 -22.52
C SER A 5 16.70 -15.44 -21.61
N ALA A 6 16.34 -14.17 -21.76
CA ALA A 6 15.14 -13.60 -21.17
C ALA A 6 13.96 -14.52 -21.46
N ILE A 7 13.25 -14.92 -20.40
CA ILE A 7 11.99 -15.67 -20.51
C ILE A 7 11.01 -14.77 -21.25
N ALA A 8 10.72 -15.09 -22.49
CA ALA A 8 9.62 -14.50 -23.22
C ALA A 8 8.34 -14.83 -22.45
N VAL A 9 7.65 -13.80 -21.94
CA VAL A 9 6.31 -13.94 -21.39
C VAL A 9 5.41 -14.19 -22.58
N GLU A 10 5.15 -15.46 -22.90
CA GLU A 10 4.07 -15.83 -23.81
C GLU A 10 2.76 -15.26 -23.20
N ALA A 11 2.02 -14.57 -24.05
CA ALA A 11 0.67 -14.10 -23.71
C ALA A 11 -0.19 -15.34 -23.42
N VAL A 12 -0.39 -15.64 -22.13
CA VAL A 12 -1.29 -16.71 -21.71
C VAL A 12 -2.70 -16.20 -21.96
N THR A 13 -3.34 -16.69 -23.00
CA THR A 13 -4.78 -16.56 -23.19
C THR A 13 -5.46 -17.33 -22.06
N ASP A 14 -6.04 -16.58 -21.11
CA ASP A 14 -6.94 -17.15 -20.12
C ASP A 14 -8.14 -17.78 -20.85
N THR A 15 -8.67 -18.87 -20.29
CA THR A 15 -9.87 -19.57 -20.78
C THR A 15 -11.13 -18.68 -20.78
N SER A 16 -11.05 -17.44 -20.27
CA SER A 16 -12.09 -16.41 -20.34
C SER A 16 -12.02 -15.53 -21.60
N GLY A 17 -11.01 -15.68 -22.46
CA GLY A 17 -10.86 -14.89 -23.69
C GLY A 17 -10.48 -13.42 -23.49
N VAL A 18 -10.11 -12.99 -22.28
CA VAL A 18 -9.68 -11.63 -21.98
C VAL A 18 -8.16 -11.51 -22.18
N THR A 19 -7.76 -10.93 -23.32
CA THR A 19 -6.36 -10.52 -23.53
C THR A 19 -6.06 -9.34 -22.60
N LEU A 20 -5.13 -9.51 -21.65
CA LEU A 20 -4.65 -8.39 -20.83
C LEU A 20 -3.99 -7.37 -21.76
N PRO A 21 -4.36 -6.07 -21.69
CA PRO A 21 -3.79 -5.07 -22.56
C PRO A 21 -2.28 -4.94 -22.32
N ASP A 22 -1.50 -4.92 -23.40
CA ASP A 22 -0.06 -4.65 -23.34
C ASP A 22 0.17 -3.27 -22.66
N PRO A 23 1.00 -3.19 -21.61
CA PRO A 23 1.32 -1.91 -21.01
C PRO A 23 2.06 -1.04 -22.03
N LEU A 24 1.35 -0.10 -22.64
CA LEU A 24 1.90 0.91 -23.56
C LEU A 24 3.05 1.66 -22.88
N SER A 25 3.98 2.18 -23.65
CA SER A 25 5.09 2.96 -23.08
C SER A 25 4.54 4.13 -22.26
N ALA A 26 5.10 4.39 -21.07
CA ALA A 26 4.63 5.45 -20.18
C ALA A 26 4.65 6.84 -20.85
N SER A 27 5.57 7.06 -21.79
CA SER A 27 5.64 8.29 -22.59
C SER A 27 4.43 8.51 -23.50
N VAL A 28 3.93 7.44 -24.14
CA VAL A 28 2.72 7.51 -25.01
C VAL A 28 1.49 7.80 -24.16
N LYS A 29 1.32 7.08 -23.05
CA LYS A 29 0.21 7.30 -22.12
C LYS A 29 0.22 8.70 -21.50
N SER A 30 1.39 9.24 -21.18
CA SER A 30 1.52 10.61 -20.66
C SER A 30 1.06 11.65 -21.68
N ASN A 31 1.39 11.47 -22.96
CA ASN A 31 0.92 12.38 -24.02
C ASN A 31 -0.61 12.35 -24.18
N GLU A 32 -1.24 11.18 -24.02
CA GLU A 32 -2.70 11.04 -24.06
C GLU A 32 -3.35 11.74 -22.85
N ILE A 33 -2.79 11.58 -21.66
CA ILE A 33 -3.23 12.26 -20.43
C ILE A 33 -3.19 13.78 -20.62
N TYR A 34 -2.07 14.34 -21.06
CA TYR A 34 -1.94 15.79 -21.26
C TYR A 34 -2.81 16.29 -22.42
N GLY A 35 -2.99 15.50 -23.47
CA GLY A 35 -3.91 15.81 -24.58
C GLY A 35 -5.36 15.93 -24.10
N ARG A 36 -5.79 15.08 -23.19
CA ARG A 36 -7.11 15.13 -22.58
C ARG A 36 -7.28 16.32 -21.64
N ARG A 37 -6.30 16.60 -20.78
CA ARG A 37 -6.34 17.72 -19.83
C ARG A 37 -6.59 19.07 -20.51
N ARG A 38 -6.09 19.26 -21.73
CA ARG A 38 -6.33 20.48 -22.53
C ARG A 38 -7.80 20.70 -22.90
N LYS A 39 -8.63 19.65 -22.83
CA LYS A 39 -10.06 19.69 -23.16
C LYS A 39 -10.96 19.87 -21.93
N THR A 40 -10.38 19.91 -20.72
CA THR A 40 -11.14 19.95 -19.47
C THR A 40 -11.59 21.37 -19.13
N ASP A 41 -12.85 21.54 -18.73
CA ASP A 41 -13.44 22.82 -18.35
C ASP A 41 -12.84 23.34 -17.02
N LYS A 42 -12.48 24.62 -16.97
CA LYS A 42 -11.94 25.30 -15.79
C LYS A 42 -12.93 25.41 -14.63
N SER A 43 -14.24 25.28 -14.86
CA SER A 43 -15.28 25.36 -13.83
C SER A 43 -15.24 24.24 -12.78
N GLN A 44 -14.46 23.18 -13.01
CA GLN A 44 -14.37 22.00 -12.14
C GLN A 44 -13.46 22.20 -10.91
N TRP A 45 -12.78 23.34 -10.76
CA TRP A 45 -11.68 23.50 -9.81
C TRP A 45 -11.99 24.37 -8.58
N GLY A 46 -13.22 24.81 -8.40
CA GLY A 46 -13.62 25.71 -7.31
C GLY A 46 -13.68 25.03 -5.93
N VAL A 47 -13.94 25.82 -4.89
CA VAL A 47 -14.15 25.37 -3.52
C VAL A 47 -15.29 24.36 -3.46
N ALA A 48 -15.05 23.21 -2.82
CA ALA A 48 -16.02 22.11 -2.67
C ALA A 48 -16.63 21.63 -4.01
N ALA A 49 -15.95 21.85 -5.13
CA ALA A 49 -16.42 21.40 -6.43
C ALA A 49 -16.67 19.89 -6.42
N PRO A 50 -17.82 19.42 -6.91
CA PRO A 50 -18.08 17.99 -7.03
C PRO A 50 -17.06 17.36 -7.96
N SER A 51 -16.43 16.27 -7.52
CA SER A 51 -15.50 15.54 -8.34
C SER A 51 -15.83 14.04 -8.34
N ASP A 52 -15.96 13.47 -9.52
CA ASP A 52 -16.04 12.02 -9.73
C ASP A 52 -14.86 11.58 -10.56
N SER A 53 -14.15 10.58 -10.09
CA SER A 53 -12.97 10.04 -10.76
C SER A 53 -13.23 9.57 -12.19
N VAL A 54 -14.45 9.20 -12.53
CA VAL A 54 -14.81 8.85 -13.92
C VAL A 54 -14.48 9.95 -14.92
N ASN A 55 -14.59 11.21 -14.51
CA ASN A 55 -14.31 12.36 -15.35
C ASN A 55 -12.81 12.52 -15.68
N PHE A 56 -11.95 11.82 -14.93
CA PHE A 56 -10.50 11.94 -15.00
C PHE A 56 -9.80 10.75 -15.66
N ARG A 57 -10.53 9.71 -16.04
CA ARG A 57 -9.97 8.60 -16.82
C ARG A 57 -9.54 9.09 -18.19
N TYR A 58 -8.42 8.61 -18.70
CA TYR A 58 -7.90 9.06 -19.99
C TYR A 58 -8.27 8.15 -21.17
N HIS A 59 -8.73 6.91 -20.91
CA HIS A 59 -9.33 6.04 -21.92
C HIS A 59 -10.84 5.88 -21.74
N SER A 60 -11.55 5.52 -22.81
CA SER A 60 -12.90 4.96 -22.70
C SER A 60 -12.79 3.50 -22.23
N HIS A 61 -13.64 3.16 -21.27
CA HIS A 61 -13.75 1.80 -20.74
C HIS A 61 -15.07 1.13 -21.13
N ASP A 62 -15.84 1.71 -22.08
CA ASP A 62 -17.18 1.25 -22.45
C ASP A 62 -17.17 -0.17 -23.07
N HIS A 63 -16.04 -0.61 -23.59
CA HIS A 63 -15.84 -1.97 -24.11
C HIS A 63 -15.63 -3.03 -23.02
N LYS A 64 -15.35 -2.61 -21.77
CA LYS A 64 -15.15 -3.54 -20.64
C LYS A 64 -16.48 -3.89 -19.99
N PRO A 65 -16.61 -5.11 -19.41
CA PRO A 65 -17.78 -5.46 -18.61
C PRO A 65 -17.92 -4.55 -17.39
N LYS A 66 -19.11 -4.47 -16.82
CA LYS A 66 -19.30 -3.86 -15.51
C LYS A 66 -18.91 -4.84 -14.40
N ALA A 67 -18.51 -4.32 -13.24
CA ALA A 67 -18.34 -5.08 -12.02
C ALA A 67 -19.64 -5.81 -11.62
N LYS A 68 -19.51 -6.93 -10.94
CA LYS A 68 -20.63 -7.57 -10.24
C LYS A 68 -21.10 -6.69 -9.09
N ARG A 69 -22.35 -6.89 -8.69
CA ARG A 69 -22.88 -6.24 -7.49
C ARG A 69 -22.62 -7.09 -6.25
N TRP A 70 -22.27 -6.42 -5.16
CA TRP A 70 -21.83 -7.03 -3.90
C TRP A 70 -22.78 -6.73 -2.73
N ASP A 71 -24.05 -6.44 -3.01
CA ASP A 71 -25.06 -6.09 -1.99
C ASP A 71 -25.16 -7.14 -0.87
N HIS A 72 -24.98 -8.42 -1.19
CA HIS A 72 -25.05 -9.54 -0.23
C HIS A 72 -23.84 -9.63 0.72
N HIS A 73 -22.73 -8.96 0.40
CA HIS A 73 -21.56 -8.87 1.25
C HIS A 73 -21.49 -7.56 2.05
N VAL A 74 -22.27 -6.57 1.67
CA VAL A 74 -22.27 -5.26 2.31
C VAL A 74 -23.04 -5.29 3.62
N SER A 75 -22.56 -4.61 4.65
CA SER A 75 -23.20 -4.51 5.95
C SER A 75 -24.50 -3.69 5.89
N HIS A 76 -25.40 -3.94 6.83
CA HIS A 76 -26.61 -3.11 6.98
C HIS A 76 -26.25 -1.64 7.24
N GLU A 77 -25.21 -1.38 8.04
CA GLU A 77 -24.71 -0.03 8.30
C GLU A 77 -24.38 0.72 7.00
N ALA A 78 -23.64 0.08 6.09
CA ALA A 78 -23.26 0.71 4.82
C ALA A 78 -24.48 0.93 3.88
N LEU A 79 -25.42 -0.02 3.86
CA LEU A 79 -26.63 0.08 3.03
C LEU A 79 -27.56 1.23 3.43
N ILE A 80 -27.65 1.58 4.73
CA ILE A 80 -28.54 2.66 5.23
C ILE A 80 -27.89 4.03 5.24
N ARG A 81 -26.57 4.15 5.00
CA ARG A 81 -25.88 5.44 4.96
C ARG A 81 -26.34 6.29 3.77
N LYS A 82 -26.66 7.55 4.05
CA LYS A 82 -27.18 8.50 3.04
C LYS A 82 -26.18 9.61 2.67
N GLY A 83 -25.01 9.61 3.30
CA GLY A 83 -24.04 10.68 3.14
C GLY A 83 -24.50 12.02 3.74
N ASN A 84 -23.82 13.11 3.36
CA ASN A 84 -24.07 14.45 3.90
C ASN A 84 -25.02 15.24 2.98
N SER A 85 -26.23 15.56 3.47
CA SER A 85 -27.23 16.32 2.71
C SER A 85 -26.76 17.75 2.36
N LEU A 86 -25.93 18.39 3.20
CA LEU A 86 -25.40 19.72 2.91
C LEU A 86 -24.44 19.72 1.71
N LYS A 87 -23.64 18.66 1.56
CA LYS A 87 -22.75 18.50 0.41
C LYS A 87 -23.50 18.32 -0.92
N GLN A 88 -24.73 17.83 -0.89
CA GLN A 88 -25.55 17.73 -2.10
C GLN A 88 -25.86 19.09 -2.73
N ALA A 89 -25.87 20.17 -1.96
CA ALA A 89 -26.07 21.52 -2.45
C ALA A 89 -24.82 22.06 -3.17
N ALA A 90 -23.63 21.52 -2.89
CA ALA A 90 -22.37 21.98 -3.50
C ALA A 90 -22.36 21.88 -5.05
N LYS A 91 -23.12 20.95 -5.62
CA LYS A 91 -23.29 20.80 -7.09
C LYS A 91 -23.86 22.07 -7.78
N TYR A 92 -24.45 22.98 -7.02
CA TYR A 92 -25.01 24.22 -7.55
C TYR A 92 -24.04 25.39 -7.47
N LEU A 93 -22.94 25.31 -6.71
CA LEU A 93 -22.00 26.41 -6.47
C LEU A 93 -21.33 26.93 -7.76
N GLY A 94 -21.17 26.07 -8.76
CA GLY A 94 -20.60 26.44 -10.07
C GLY A 94 -21.59 27.11 -11.04
N LYS A 95 -22.86 27.34 -10.66
CA LYS A 95 -23.83 27.98 -11.56
C LYS A 95 -23.51 29.46 -11.74
N PRO A 96 -23.37 29.97 -12.99
CA PRO A 96 -23.12 31.39 -13.23
C PRO A 96 -24.18 32.30 -12.58
N GLY A 97 -23.74 33.35 -11.89
CA GLY A 97 -24.62 34.32 -11.25
C GLY A 97 -25.28 33.85 -9.96
N LEU A 98 -24.99 32.64 -9.48
CA LEU A 98 -25.52 32.16 -8.20
C LEU A 98 -24.75 32.78 -7.03
N ILE A 99 -25.47 33.43 -6.12
CA ILE A 99 -24.95 33.88 -4.82
C ILE A 99 -25.31 32.84 -3.78
N SER A 100 -24.32 32.18 -3.20
CA SER A 100 -24.56 31.13 -2.19
C SER A 100 -24.65 31.72 -0.79
N LEU A 101 -25.84 31.62 -0.17
CA LEU A 101 -26.08 31.91 1.25
C LEU A 101 -26.42 30.61 2.02
N GLY A 102 -26.32 29.46 1.38
CA GLY A 102 -26.76 28.18 1.94
C GLY A 102 -25.66 27.34 2.61
N GLY A 103 -24.39 27.68 2.44
CA GLY A 103 -23.26 26.94 2.99
C GLY A 103 -22.60 27.65 4.17
N GLY A 104 -22.04 26.88 5.13
CA GLY A 104 -21.24 27.41 6.24
C GLY A 104 -19.75 27.49 5.89
N LEU A 105 -19.39 27.89 4.66
CA LEU A 105 -18.00 28.03 4.23
C LEU A 105 -17.43 29.35 4.74
N PRO A 106 -16.31 29.35 5.52
CA PRO A 106 -15.65 30.58 5.90
C PRO A 106 -15.02 31.26 4.68
N SER A 107 -15.00 32.61 4.68
CA SER A 107 -14.29 33.35 3.63
C SER A 107 -12.79 33.07 3.68
N SER A 108 -12.22 32.77 2.52
CA SER A 108 -10.76 32.57 2.42
C SER A 108 -9.96 33.84 2.74
N GLU A 109 -10.58 35.03 2.72
CA GLU A 109 -9.96 36.29 3.16
C GLU A 109 -9.39 36.19 4.58
N TYR A 110 -10.08 35.44 5.45
CA TYR A 110 -9.69 35.27 6.85
C TYR A 110 -8.68 34.15 7.09
N PHE A 111 -8.25 33.42 6.06
CA PHE A 111 -7.18 32.45 6.22
C PHE A 111 -5.84 33.20 6.36
N PRO A 112 -5.05 32.97 7.43
CA PRO A 112 -3.86 33.76 7.73
C PRO A 112 -2.62 33.27 6.95
N PHE A 113 -2.81 32.79 5.71
CA PHE A 113 -1.75 32.25 4.86
C PHE A 113 -1.78 32.94 3.50
N ALA A 114 -0.73 33.59 3.11
CA ALA A 114 -0.61 34.25 1.80
C ALA A 114 -0.02 33.31 0.74
N GLU A 115 1.00 32.55 1.13
CA GLU A 115 1.68 31.60 0.24
C GLU A 115 2.35 30.48 1.03
N LEU A 116 2.65 29.37 0.36
CA LEU A 116 3.48 28.27 0.81
C LEU A 116 4.64 28.11 -0.18
N ASN A 117 5.86 28.04 0.37
CA ASN A 117 7.07 27.82 -0.39
C ASN A 117 7.68 26.48 0.01
N LEU A 118 7.91 25.60 -0.95
CA LEU A 118 8.42 24.25 -0.73
C LEU A 118 9.67 24.04 -1.57
N LYS A 119 10.80 23.71 -0.94
CA LYS A 119 11.99 23.29 -1.65
C LYS A 119 11.90 21.79 -1.94
N VAL A 120 11.97 21.41 -3.20
CA VAL A 120 11.78 20.05 -3.69
C VAL A 120 12.92 19.65 -4.62
N PRO A 121 13.17 18.34 -4.83
CA PRO A 121 14.24 17.89 -5.70
C PRO A 121 13.97 18.27 -7.16
N THR A 122 15.03 18.63 -7.86
CA THR A 122 15.04 18.70 -9.32
C THR A 122 14.94 17.28 -9.88
N VAL A 123 14.19 17.12 -10.98
CA VAL A 123 14.00 15.82 -11.64
C VAL A 123 15.35 15.19 -11.99
N GLY A 124 15.55 13.94 -11.59
CA GLY A 124 16.80 13.19 -11.77
C GLY A 124 17.85 13.41 -10.67
N HIS A 125 17.64 14.38 -9.74
CA HIS A 125 18.52 14.68 -8.61
C HIS A 125 17.72 14.59 -7.29
N PHE A 126 17.44 13.35 -6.87
CA PHE A 126 16.45 13.07 -5.84
C PHE A 126 17.02 12.88 -4.44
N SER A 127 18.34 12.87 -4.26
CA SER A 127 18.94 12.73 -2.93
C SER A 127 18.72 13.98 -2.07
N GLU A 128 18.78 13.81 -0.75
CA GLU A 128 18.64 14.92 0.20
C GLU A 128 19.72 15.98 -0.02
N SER A 129 20.98 15.58 -0.27
CA SER A 129 22.08 16.48 -0.55
C SER A 129 21.86 17.29 -1.82
N GLU A 130 21.48 16.64 -2.92
CA GLU A 130 21.19 17.30 -4.19
C GLU A 130 20.00 18.27 -4.05
N THR A 131 18.95 17.86 -3.33
CA THR A 131 17.80 18.74 -3.05
C THR A 131 18.22 19.97 -2.25
N LYS A 132 19.11 19.81 -1.27
CA LYS A 132 19.63 20.93 -0.48
C LYS A 132 20.45 21.92 -1.31
N GLU A 133 21.25 21.40 -2.23
CA GLU A 133 22.15 22.20 -3.07
C GLU A 133 21.44 22.85 -4.25
N SER A 134 20.73 22.05 -5.05
CA SER A 134 20.18 22.41 -6.36
C SER A 134 18.67 22.25 -6.50
N GLY A 135 17.96 21.91 -5.42
CA GLY A 135 16.52 21.79 -5.42
C GLY A 135 15.83 23.12 -5.77
N ILE A 136 14.69 23.02 -6.39
CA ILE A 136 13.88 24.19 -6.76
C ILE A 136 12.83 24.52 -5.71
N THR A 137 12.38 25.77 -5.68
CA THR A 137 11.25 26.21 -4.85
C THR A 137 9.98 26.25 -5.68
N ILE A 138 8.98 25.45 -5.27
CA ILE A 138 7.63 25.53 -5.80
C ILE A 138 6.75 26.35 -4.84
N THR A 139 5.87 27.19 -5.39
CA THR A 139 5.04 28.10 -4.59
C THR A 139 3.56 27.82 -4.83
N ALA A 140 2.76 27.87 -3.77
CA ALA A 140 1.32 27.92 -3.84
C ALA A 140 0.84 29.25 -3.23
N GLY A 141 0.30 30.12 -4.04
CA GLY A 141 -0.31 31.37 -3.62
C GLY A 141 -1.74 31.19 -3.16
N LYS A 142 -2.26 32.19 -2.42
CA LYS A 142 -3.62 32.16 -1.87
C LYS A 142 -4.70 32.24 -2.94
N HIS A 143 -4.46 32.97 -4.02
CA HIS A 143 -5.45 33.26 -5.06
C HIS A 143 -4.95 32.88 -6.47
N ASP A 144 -4.09 31.86 -6.58
CA ASP A 144 -3.50 31.44 -7.86
C ASP A 144 -4.58 31.00 -8.87
N LEU A 145 -5.69 30.39 -8.41
CA LEU A 145 -6.80 30.00 -9.26
C LEU A 145 -7.49 31.22 -9.92
N ALA A 146 -7.76 32.25 -9.14
CA ALA A 146 -8.37 33.49 -9.63
C ALA A 146 -7.41 34.29 -10.55
N GLN A 147 -6.11 34.09 -10.40
CA GLN A 147 -5.05 34.74 -11.18
C GLN A 147 -4.59 33.91 -12.39
N ASP A 148 -5.26 32.81 -12.71
CA ASP A 148 -4.88 31.86 -13.78
C ASP A 148 -3.44 31.31 -13.68
N LYS A 149 -2.85 31.31 -12.47
CA LYS A 149 -1.50 30.79 -12.22
C LYS A 149 -1.48 29.30 -11.94
N SER A 150 -2.53 28.79 -11.31
CA SER A 150 -2.67 27.38 -10.92
C SER A 150 -4.15 27.01 -10.82
N ILE A 151 -4.48 25.74 -10.99
CA ILE A 151 -5.85 25.23 -10.79
C ILE A 151 -6.12 24.82 -9.35
N PHE A 152 -5.14 24.91 -8.44
CA PHE A 152 -5.28 24.58 -7.04
C PHE A 152 -4.45 25.54 -6.18
N ASP A 153 -5.10 26.24 -5.27
CA ASP A 153 -4.54 27.29 -4.45
C ASP A 153 -4.93 27.14 -2.97
N ILE A 154 -4.37 28.02 -2.12
CA ILE A 154 -4.64 27.99 -0.67
C ILE A 154 -6.11 28.29 -0.38
N ALA A 155 -6.74 29.23 -1.09
CA ALA A 155 -8.14 29.59 -0.87
C ALA A 155 -9.08 28.41 -1.08
N THR A 156 -8.78 27.57 -2.06
CA THR A 156 -9.55 26.34 -2.35
C THR A 156 -9.18 25.20 -1.42
N ALA A 157 -7.89 24.94 -1.25
CA ALA A 157 -7.40 23.78 -0.51
C ALA A 157 -7.70 23.84 1.00
N PHE A 158 -7.63 25.03 1.60
CA PHE A 158 -7.80 25.22 3.05
C PHE A 158 -9.26 25.40 3.45
N ASN A 159 -10.17 25.39 2.50
CA ASN A 159 -11.59 25.38 2.76
C ASN A 159 -12.14 23.94 2.85
N TYR A 160 -13.40 23.78 3.22
CA TYR A 160 -14.06 22.49 3.18
C TYR A 160 -14.11 21.94 1.75
N GLY A 161 -13.80 20.64 1.61
CA GLY A 161 -13.83 19.90 0.36
C GLY A 161 -14.84 18.76 0.34
N GLN A 162 -14.76 17.94 -0.67
CA GLN A 162 -15.56 16.70 -0.79
C GLN A 162 -14.92 15.56 0.00
N GLY A 163 -15.71 14.59 0.45
CA GLY A 163 -15.19 13.37 1.08
C GLY A 163 -14.33 12.51 0.14
N SER A 164 -14.52 12.67 -1.16
CA SER A 164 -13.68 12.05 -2.20
C SER A 164 -12.29 12.67 -2.34
N GLY A 165 -12.03 13.81 -1.68
CA GLY A 165 -10.83 14.62 -1.85
C GLY A 165 -11.00 15.75 -2.87
N SER A 166 -9.93 16.54 -3.08
CA SER A 166 -9.91 17.61 -4.06
C SER A 166 -9.96 17.06 -5.49
N ALA A 167 -10.67 17.73 -6.38
CA ALA A 167 -10.77 17.35 -7.79
C ALA A 167 -9.38 17.27 -8.46
N GLN A 168 -8.50 18.18 -8.09
CA GLN A 168 -7.15 18.30 -8.64
C GLN A 168 -6.29 17.07 -8.34
N LEU A 169 -6.18 16.66 -7.07
CA LEU A 169 -5.39 15.51 -6.70
C LEU A 169 -6.09 14.19 -7.08
N LEU A 170 -7.42 14.14 -7.00
CA LEU A 170 -8.19 12.98 -7.44
C LEU A 170 -8.00 12.71 -8.95
N ARG A 171 -7.87 13.76 -9.76
CA ARG A 171 -7.51 13.63 -11.19
C ARG A 171 -6.18 12.91 -11.34
N TRP A 172 -5.14 13.39 -10.68
CA TRP A 172 -3.80 12.81 -10.77
C TRP A 172 -3.80 11.33 -10.31
N ILE A 173 -4.46 11.05 -9.18
CA ILE A 173 -4.60 9.70 -8.63
C ILE A 173 -5.32 8.77 -9.63
N THR A 174 -6.40 9.24 -10.26
CA THR A 174 -7.18 8.44 -11.21
C THR A 174 -6.35 8.10 -12.45
N GLU A 175 -5.67 9.09 -13.00
CA GLU A 175 -4.77 8.92 -14.15
C GLU A 175 -3.61 7.95 -13.80
N HIS A 176 -3.02 8.09 -12.61
CA HIS A 176 -1.97 7.19 -12.14
C HIS A 176 -2.47 5.75 -11.96
N THR A 177 -3.64 5.58 -11.37
CA THR A 177 -4.27 4.26 -11.20
C THR A 177 -4.54 3.59 -12.55
N GLU A 178 -5.05 4.33 -13.52
CA GLU A 178 -5.26 3.82 -14.87
C GLU A 178 -3.94 3.47 -15.58
N LEU A 179 -2.90 4.29 -15.40
CA LEU A 179 -1.56 4.05 -15.94
C LEU A 179 -0.94 2.75 -15.43
N VAL A 180 -1.10 2.48 -14.14
CA VAL A 180 -0.41 1.38 -13.45
C VAL A 180 -1.24 0.10 -13.42
N HIS A 181 -2.52 0.18 -13.08
CA HIS A 181 -3.36 -0.98 -12.79
C HIS A 181 -4.41 -1.27 -13.85
N ASN A 182 -4.94 -0.25 -14.53
CA ASN A 182 -5.93 -0.36 -15.60
C ASN A 182 -7.02 -1.42 -15.34
N PRO A 183 -7.87 -1.25 -14.31
CA PRO A 183 -8.83 -2.29 -13.90
C PRO A 183 -9.64 -2.86 -15.06
N PRO A 184 -9.88 -4.19 -15.11
CA PRO A 184 -10.48 -4.84 -16.29
C PRO A 184 -12.02 -4.71 -16.39
N TYR A 185 -12.65 -3.86 -15.61
CA TYR A 185 -14.09 -3.55 -15.66
C TYR A 185 -14.34 -2.06 -15.89
N SER A 186 -15.53 -1.70 -16.41
CA SER A 186 -15.81 -0.36 -16.93
C SER A 186 -16.17 0.66 -15.84
N ASP A 187 -16.71 0.25 -14.72
CA ASP A 187 -17.28 1.11 -13.69
C ASP A 187 -16.38 1.24 -12.43
N TRP A 188 -15.06 1.09 -12.60
CA TRP A 188 -14.12 1.37 -11.52
C TRP A 188 -14.07 2.87 -11.19
N ARG A 189 -13.82 3.19 -9.92
CA ARG A 189 -13.70 4.55 -9.39
C ARG A 189 -12.53 4.62 -8.40
N CYS A 190 -12.02 5.84 -8.23
CA CYS A 190 -11.12 6.19 -7.14
C CYS A 190 -11.79 7.16 -6.16
N THR A 191 -11.42 7.08 -4.89
CA THR A 191 -11.74 8.06 -3.86
C THR A 191 -10.58 8.16 -2.88
N MET A 192 -10.32 9.36 -2.37
CA MET A 192 -9.21 9.54 -1.44
C MET A 192 -9.55 9.04 -0.04
N SER A 193 -8.51 8.70 0.71
CA SER A 193 -8.59 8.24 2.11
C SER A 193 -7.53 8.94 2.97
N ILE A 194 -7.74 8.93 4.30
CA ILE A 194 -6.74 9.41 5.26
C ILE A 194 -5.71 8.29 5.53
N GLY A 195 -5.04 7.83 4.47
CA GLY A 195 -4.15 6.68 4.46
C GLY A 195 -4.89 5.33 4.54
N SER A 196 -4.15 4.22 4.31
CA SER A 196 -4.74 2.87 4.24
C SER A 196 -5.40 2.41 5.55
N THR A 197 -4.89 2.82 6.71
CA THR A 197 -5.48 2.43 8.01
C THR A 197 -6.93 2.96 8.16
N SER A 198 -7.19 4.21 7.78
CA SER A 198 -8.56 4.75 7.77
C SER A 198 -9.44 4.07 6.72
N ALA A 199 -8.85 3.73 5.56
CA ALA A 199 -9.56 2.98 4.53
C ALA A 199 -9.97 1.59 5.01
N LEU A 200 -9.08 0.91 5.74
CA LEU A 200 -9.33 -0.41 6.32
C LEU A 200 -10.45 -0.35 7.38
N ASP A 201 -10.42 0.61 8.32
CA ASP A 201 -11.49 0.78 9.31
C ASP A 201 -12.86 0.94 8.63
N MET A 202 -12.93 1.80 7.62
CA MET A 202 -14.17 2.00 6.86
C MET A 202 -14.58 0.75 6.08
N ALA A 203 -13.63 0.04 5.46
CA ALA A 203 -13.90 -1.19 4.72
C ALA A 203 -14.46 -2.29 5.64
N LEU A 204 -13.86 -2.49 6.82
CA LEU A 204 -14.37 -3.45 7.79
C LEU A 204 -15.83 -3.13 8.18
N ARG A 205 -16.15 -1.87 8.47
CA ARG A 205 -17.55 -1.45 8.75
C ARG A 205 -18.48 -1.65 7.56
N MET A 206 -17.96 -1.51 6.33
CA MET A 206 -18.76 -1.69 5.12
C MET A 206 -19.11 -3.14 4.83
N PHE A 207 -18.22 -4.09 5.14
CA PHE A 207 -18.37 -5.48 4.73
C PHE A 207 -18.72 -6.44 5.88
N THR A 208 -18.58 -6.04 7.14
CA THR A 208 -18.71 -6.94 8.28
C THR A 208 -19.73 -6.48 9.30
N ARG A 209 -20.06 -7.37 10.21
CA ARG A 209 -20.88 -7.14 11.41
C ARG A 209 -20.24 -7.86 12.61
N PRO A 210 -20.53 -7.45 13.85
CA PRO A 210 -20.03 -8.14 15.03
C PRO A 210 -20.30 -9.64 14.97
N GLY A 211 -19.29 -10.44 15.32
CA GLY A 211 -19.30 -11.91 15.26
C GLY A 211 -18.79 -12.50 13.94
N ASP A 212 -18.52 -11.70 12.92
CA ASP A 212 -17.93 -12.20 11.69
C ASP A 212 -16.44 -12.57 11.88
N LEU A 213 -16.00 -13.50 11.02
CA LEU A 213 -14.60 -13.85 10.82
C LEU A 213 -14.13 -13.29 9.48
N ILE A 214 -12.94 -12.71 9.46
CA ILE A 214 -12.24 -12.30 8.23
C ILE A 214 -11.01 -13.18 8.03
N LEU A 215 -10.63 -13.43 6.79
CA LEU A 215 -9.43 -14.18 6.45
C LEU A 215 -8.26 -13.20 6.29
N SER A 216 -7.07 -13.61 6.73
CA SER A 216 -5.81 -12.93 6.44
C SER A 216 -4.67 -13.95 6.43
N GLU A 217 -3.46 -13.51 6.11
CA GLU A 217 -2.25 -14.28 6.35
C GLU A 217 -2.13 -14.63 7.84
N GLU A 218 -1.53 -15.79 8.20
CA GLU A 218 -1.32 -16.22 9.59
C GLU A 218 -0.44 -15.26 10.39
N TYR A 219 0.50 -14.60 9.73
CA TYR A 219 1.18 -13.41 10.23
C TYR A 219 0.71 -12.22 9.42
N THR A 220 0.09 -11.25 10.06
CA THR A 220 -0.53 -10.13 9.39
C THR A 220 -0.21 -8.80 10.06
N PHE A 221 -0.57 -7.70 9.43
CA PHE A 221 -0.38 -6.36 9.98
C PHE A 221 -1.16 -6.22 11.30
N ALA A 222 -0.45 -6.11 12.42
CA ALA A 222 -1.03 -6.09 13.76
C ALA A 222 -2.21 -5.11 13.89
N THR A 223 -2.08 -3.90 13.31
CA THR A 223 -3.15 -2.90 13.34
C THR A 223 -4.43 -3.37 12.63
N ALA A 224 -4.35 -4.28 11.68
CA ALA A 224 -5.57 -4.82 11.05
C ALA A 224 -6.36 -5.68 12.04
N VAL A 225 -5.68 -6.49 12.84
CA VAL A 225 -6.28 -7.29 13.92
C VAL A 225 -6.81 -6.39 15.03
N GLU A 226 -5.99 -5.42 15.46
CA GLU A 226 -6.35 -4.43 16.50
C GLU A 226 -7.53 -3.53 16.10
N THR A 227 -7.68 -3.23 14.80
CA THR A 227 -8.86 -2.51 14.29
C THR A 227 -10.10 -3.39 14.26
N ALA A 228 -9.96 -4.66 13.89
CA ALA A 228 -11.06 -5.62 13.79
C ALA A 228 -11.63 -6.01 15.18
N ALA A 229 -10.77 -6.24 16.16
CA ALA A 229 -11.16 -6.74 17.48
C ALA A 229 -12.24 -5.90 18.20
N PRO A 230 -12.12 -4.57 18.35
CA PRO A 230 -13.16 -3.76 19.01
C PRO A 230 -14.47 -3.65 18.20
N MET A 231 -14.46 -4.04 16.92
CA MET A 231 -15.68 -4.19 16.12
C MET A 231 -16.39 -5.53 16.37
N GLY A 232 -15.85 -6.38 17.25
CA GLY A 232 -16.36 -7.72 17.51
C GLY A 232 -16.04 -8.71 16.38
N LEU A 233 -15.01 -8.45 15.60
CA LEU A 233 -14.54 -9.31 14.54
C LEU A 233 -13.39 -10.20 15.04
N ARG A 234 -13.25 -11.36 14.44
CA ARG A 234 -12.09 -12.25 14.63
C ARG A 234 -11.36 -12.44 13.30
N VAL A 235 -10.07 -12.69 13.35
CA VAL A 235 -9.26 -12.99 12.17
C VAL A 235 -8.92 -14.47 12.15
N THR A 236 -9.04 -15.12 11.01
CA THR A 236 -8.58 -16.48 10.77
C THR A 236 -7.33 -16.42 9.91
N GLY A 237 -6.21 -16.90 10.44
CA GLY A 237 -4.95 -16.99 9.74
C GLY A 237 -4.96 -18.09 8.67
N ILE A 238 -4.46 -17.77 7.50
CA ILE A 238 -4.20 -18.71 6.42
C ILE A 238 -2.70 -18.95 6.37
N SER A 239 -2.28 -20.21 6.34
CA SER A 239 -0.88 -20.59 6.26
C SER A 239 -0.19 -19.89 5.08
N MET A 240 1.09 -19.56 5.25
CA MET A 240 1.91 -18.87 4.26
C MET A 240 3.25 -19.55 4.03
N ASP A 241 3.85 -19.19 2.89
CA ASP A 241 5.24 -19.50 2.53
C ASP A 241 6.01 -18.22 2.13
N GLU A 242 7.15 -18.38 1.45
CA GLU A 242 7.95 -17.24 0.97
C GLU A 242 7.21 -16.36 -0.05
N GLN A 243 6.16 -16.87 -0.68
CA GLN A 243 5.27 -16.13 -1.58
C GLN A 243 3.96 -15.69 -0.90
N GLY A 244 3.92 -15.67 0.42
CA GLY A 244 2.74 -15.23 1.18
C GLY A 244 1.64 -16.29 1.29
N LEU A 245 0.39 -15.87 1.33
CA LEU A 245 -0.79 -16.70 1.56
C LEU A 245 -0.84 -17.91 0.63
N LEU A 246 -1.11 -19.11 1.21
CA LEU A 246 -1.27 -20.37 0.49
C LEU A 246 -2.72 -20.57 0.03
N PRO A 247 -2.99 -20.56 -1.29
CA PRO A 247 -4.36 -20.71 -1.81
C PRO A 247 -5.00 -22.05 -1.48
N ASP A 248 -4.22 -23.15 -1.45
CA ASP A 248 -4.74 -24.47 -1.08
C ASP A 248 -5.18 -24.55 0.38
N SER A 249 -4.42 -23.91 1.31
CA SER A 249 -4.81 -23.77 2.71
C SER A 249 -6.11 -22.97 2.84
N MET A 250 -6.23 -21.85 2.12
CA MET A 250 -7.44 -21.05 2.10
C MET A 250 -8.63 -21.82 1.53
N ASP A 251 -8.45 -22.53 0.42
CA ASP A 251 -9.50 -23.35 -0.20
C ASP A 251 -9.98 -24.44 0.75
N HIS A 252 -9.05 -25.15 1.41
CA HIS A 252 -9.36 -26.19 2.37
C HIS A 252 -10.17 -25.68 3.56
N ILE A 253 -9.73 -24.58 4.20
CA ILE A 253 -10.43 -23.95 5.32
C ILE A 253 -11.85 -23.57 4.93
N LEU A 254 -12.03 -22.98 3.74
CA LEU A 254 -13.32 -22.53 3.26
C LEU A 254 -14.24 -23.68 2.80
N ALA A 255 -13.67 -24.76 2.27
CA ALA A 255 -14.42 -25.95 1.87
C ALA A 255 -14.92 -26.77 3.07
N THR A 256 -14.16 -26.77 4.16
CA THR A 256 -14.46 -27.53 5.38
C THR A 256 -15.06 -26.67 6.50
N TRP A 257 -15.55 -25.47 6.19
CA TRP A 257 -16.04 -24.52 7.20
C TRP A 257 -17.25 -25.04 7.95
N ASP A 258 -17.08 -25.31 9.24
CA ASP A 258 -18.15 -25.68 10.15
C ASP A 258 -18.63 -24.47 10.97
N VAL A 259 -19.82 -23.99 10.63
CA VAL A 259 -20.47 -22.83 11.29
C VAL A 259 -20.69 -23.07 12.79
N LYS A 260 -21.02 -24.32 13.20
CA LYS A 260 -21.27 -24.62 14.61
C LYS A 260 -19.98 -24.68 15.41
N ALA A 261 -18.97 -25.36 14.89
CA ALA A 261 -17.69 -25.50 15.57
C ALA A 261 -16.98 -24.15 15.71
N ARG A 262 -17.07 -23.27 14.71
CA ARG A 262 -16.41 -21.96 14.71
C ARG A 262 -17.27 -20.83 15.30
N GLY A 263 -18.54 -21.09 15.57
CA GLY A 263 -19.46 -20.08 16.13
C GLY A 263 -19.63 -18.83 15.25
N ALA A 264 -19.39 -18.94 13.93
CA ALA A 264 -19.48 -17.85 12.99
C ALA A 264 -19.86 -18.33 11.59
N ARG A 265 -20.54 -17.50 10.83
CA ARG A 265 -20.79 -17.76 9.40
C ARG A 265 -19.47 -17.90 8.64
N LYS A 266 -19.52 -18.59 7.49
CA LYS A 266 -18.38 -18.70 6.59
C LYS A 266 -17.88 -17.30 6.21
N PRO A 267 -16.56 -17.05 6.31
CA PRO A 267 -15.98 -15.77 5.89
C PRO A 267 -16.28 -15.44 4.43
N HIS A 268 -16.49 -14.17 4.16
CA HIS A 268 -16.73 -13.63 2.82
C HIS A 268 -15.76 -12.48 2.50
N LEU A 269 -14.79 -12.21 3.40
CA LEU A 269 -13.83 -11.13 3.27
C LEU A 269 -12.41 -11.66 3.50
N LEU A 270 -11.52 -11.37 2.54
CA LEU A 270 -10.08 -11.57 2.64
C LEU A 270 -9.40 -10.21 2.76
N TYR A 271 -8.60 -10.00 3.81
CA TYR A 271 -7.62 -8.93 3.90
C TYR A 271 -6.25 -9.50 3.58
N THR A 272 -5.50 -8.87 2.67
CA THR A 272 -4.17 -9.34 2.26
C THR A 272 -3.24 -8.20 1.92
N VAL A 273 -1.94 -8.37 2.24
CA VAL A 273 -0.84 -7.47 1.86
C VAL A 273 0.05 -8.20 0.85
N PRO A 274 -0.25 -8.12 -0.46
CA PRO A 274 0.33 -9.03 -1.45
C PRO A 274 1.79 -8.72 -1.83
N THR A 275 2.30 -7.52 -1.52
CA THR A 275 3.65 -7.09 -1.90
C THR A 275 4.43 -6.64 -0.68
N GLY A 276 5.60 -7.28 -0.42
CA GLY A 276 6.45 -6.92 0.72
C GLY A 276 5.70 -6.97 2.05
N GLN A 277 4.95 -8.03 2.24
CA GLN A 277 3.99 -8.25 3.32
C GLN A 277 4.55 -7.85 4.70
N ASN A 278 3.75 -7.18 5.49
CA ASN A 278 4.07 -6.86 6.87
C ASN A 278 3.45 -7.92 7.81
N PRO A 279 4.26 -8.75 8.50
CA PRO A 279 5.67 -8.54 8.85
C PRO A 279 6.70 -9.30 8.00
N THR A 280 6.30 -10.25 7.16
CA THR A 280 7.17 -11.30 6.65
C THR A 280 8.10 -10.88 5.49
N GLY A 281 7.79 -9.77 4.81
CA GLY A 281 8.47 -9.37 3.58
C GLY A 281 8.12 -10.25 2.36
N ALA A 282 7.22 -11.21 2.51
CA ALA A 282 6.77 -12.07 1.42
C ALA A 282 6.11 -11.27 0.29
N THR A 283 6.26 -11.75 -0.93
CA THR A 283 5.62 -11.13 -2.11
C THR A 283 4.99 -12.20 -2.97
N GLN A 284 3.68 -12.08 -3.17
CA GLN A 284 2.92 -12.99 -4.00
C GLN A 284 3.32 -12.82 -5.47
N SER A 285 3.72 -13.92 -6.12
CA SER A 285 3.96 -13.94 -7.57
C SER A 285 2.66 -13.72 -8.35
N ALA A 286 2.78 -13.43 -9.64
CA ALA A 286 1.60 -13.27 -10.50
C ALA A 286 0.71 -14.53 -10.52
N ASP A 287 1.32 -15.71 -10.53
CA ASP A 287 0.57 -16.98 -10.50
C ASP A 287 -0.11 -17.19 -9.14
N ARG A 288 0.58 -16.90 -8.03
CA ARG A 288 0.00 -16.96 -6.70
C ARG A 288 -1.22 -16.05 -6.56
N ARG A 289 -1.16 -14.81 -7.10
CA ARG A 289 -2.30 -13.88 -7.09
C ARG A 289 -3.48 -14.41 -7.90
N ARG A 290 -3.23 -15.05 -9.06
CA ARG A 290 -4.29 -15.69 -9.86
C ARG A 290 -4.93 -16.86 -9.12
N GLU A 291 -4.15 -17.69 -8.44
CA GLU A 291 -4.65 -18.81 -7.64
C GLU A 291 -5.50 -18.32 -6.47
N ILE A 292 -5.02 -17.34 -5.70
CA ILE A 292 -5.80 -16.70 -4.61
C ILE A 292 -7.11 -16.13 -5.17
N TYR A 293 -7.05 -15.42 -6.31
CA TYR A 293 -8.23 -14.83 -6.94
C TYR A 293 -9.25 -15.92 -7.35
N ARG A 294 -8.80 -17.05 -7.90
CA ARG A 294 -9.69 -18.19 -8.24
C ARG A 294 -10.37 -18.79 -7.01
N VAL A 295 -9.64 -18.93 -5.89
CA VAL A 295 -10.23 -19.39 -4.64
C VAL A 295 -11.27 -18.39 -4.13
N CYS A 296 -10.99 -17.09 -4.23
CA CYS A 296 -11.96 -16.04 -3.90
C CYS A 296 -13.21 -16.11 -4.80
N GLN A 297 -13.04 -16.40 -6.09
CA GLN A 297 -14.18 -16.62 -6.99
C GLN A 297 -15.01 -17.86 -6.60
N LYS A 298 -14.33 -18.98 -6.32
CA LYS A 298 -14.97 -20.26 -5.94
C LYS A 298 -15.81 -20.15 -4.66
N HIS A 299 -15.32 -19.39 -3.67
CA HIS A 299 -15.95 -19.26 -2.35
C HIS A 299 -16.70 -17.96 -2.15
N ASP A 300 -16.84 -17.14 -3.19
CA ASP A 300 -17.52 -15.84 -3.18
C ASP A 300 -16.97 -14.88 -2.13
N LEU A 301 -15.63 -14.71 -2.08
CA LEU A 301 -14.96 -13.75 -1.22
C LEU A 301 -14.84 -12.38 -1.89
N TYR A 302 -14.95 -11.33 -1.12
CA TYR A 302 -14.50 -9.99 -1.45
C TYR A 302 -13.07 -9.77 -0.91
N ILE A 303 -12.24 -9.00 -1.61
CA ILE A 303 -10.81 -8.84 -1.31
C ILE A 303 -10.53 -7.40 -0.91
N LEU A 304 -9.91 -7.20 0.25
CA LEU A 304 -9.26 -5.95 0.64
C LEU A 304 -7.77 -6.11 0.35
N GLU A 305 -7.31 -5.48 -0.75
CA GLU A 305 -5.91 -5.47 -1.17
C GLU A 305 -5.23 -4.24 -0.56
N ASP A 306 -4.46 -4.42 0.52
CA ASP A 306 -3.68 -3.34 1.16
C ASP A 306 -2.23 -3.40 0.65
N ASP A 307 -1.85 -2.50 -0.26
CA ASP A 307 -0.59 -2.64 -0.99
C ASP A 307 0.28 -1.36 -0.98
N PRO A 308 0.64 -0.84 0.21
CA PRO A 308 1.43 0.37 0.34
C PRO A 308 2.88 0.21 -0.15
N TYR A 309 3.34 -1.00 -0.35
CA TYR A 309 4.71 -1.33 -0.78
C TYR A 309 4.81 -1.67 -2.26
N TYR A 310 3.74 -1.51 -3.04
CA TYR A 310 3.64 -1.95 -4.43
C TYR A 310 4.84 -1.53 -5.30
N PHE A 311 5.30 -0.28 -5.17
CA PHE A 311 6.43 0.23 -5.94
C PHE A 311 7.81 -0.06 -5.32
N LEU A 312 7.84 -0.66 -4.13
CA LEU A 312 9.08 -1.09 -3.47
C LEU A 312 9.43 -2.55 -3.79
N GLN A 313 9.06 -3.03 -4.97
CA GLN A 313 9.46 -4.34 -5.49
C GLN A 313 10.91 -4.26 -5.97
N MET A 314 11.77 -5.02 -5.32
CA MET A 314 13.22 -4.99 -5.53
C MET A 314 13.67 -6.04 -6.54
N GLN A 315 14.87 -5.89 -7.04
CA GLN A 315 15.51 -6.93 -7.84
C GLN A 315 15.98 -8.09 -6.92
N PRO A 316 16.10 -9.33 -7.44
CA PRO A 316 16.53 -10.46 -6.65
C PRO A 316 17.88 -10.22 -5.96
N TYR A 317 18.01 -10.67 -4.71
CA TYR A 317 19.30 -10.72 -4.02
C TYR A 317 20.09 -11.91 -4.53
N THR A 318 21.31 -11.68 -5.02
CA THR A 318 22.16 -12.71 -5.62
C THR A 318 23.41 -13.02 -4.77
N GLY A 319 23.46 -12.49 -3.53
CA GLY A 319 24.54 -12.75 -2.58
C GLY A 319 25.44 -11.53 -2.33
N PRO A 320 26.43 -11.65 -1.42
CA PRO A 320 27.26 -10.54 -0.98
C PRO A 320 28.18 -9.94 -2.05
N ASN A 321 28.46 -10.70 -3.10
CA ASN A 321 29.31 -10.29 -4.23
C ASN A 321 28.49 -9.94 -5.47
N SER A 322 27.23 -9.57 -5.30
CA SER A 322 26.38 -9.16 -6.42
C SER A 322 26.93 -7.94 -7.14
N PRO A 323 26.91 -7.89 -8.47
CA PRO A 323 27.23 -6.67 -9.19
C PRO A 323 26.25 -5.55 -8.84
N ASP A 324 26.69 -4.31 -9.04
CA ASP A 324 25.79 -3.14 -8.87
C ASP A 324 24.52 -3.32 -9.70
N ILE A 325 23.40 -3.16 -9.05
CA ILE A 325 22.10 -3.28 -9.68
C ILE A 325 21.82 -2.00 -10.46
N LEU A 326 21.60 -2.14 -11.77
CA LEU A 326 21.24 -1.02 -12.63
C LEU A 326 19.75 -0.72 -12.56
N PRO A 327 19.37 0.57 -12.64
CA PRO A 327 17.96 0.95 -12.76
C PRO A 327 17.37 0.41 -14.07
N PRO A 328 16.03 0.26 -14.15
CA PRO A 328 15.35 -0.08 -15.40
C PRO A 328 15.71 0.92 -16.52
N SER A 329 15.86 0.43 -17.75
CA SER A 329 16.25 1.26 -18.89
C SER A 329 15.14 2.21 -19.36
N SER A 330 13.90 1.97 -18.93
CA SER A 330 12.73 2.78 -19.28
C SER A 330 11.61 2.62 -18.26
N HIS A 331 10.66 3.58 -18.25
CA HIS A 331 9.43 3.49 -17.45
C HIS A 331 8.58 2.26 -17.83
N SER A 332 8.55 1.89 -19.12
CA SER A 332 7.86 0.69 -19.58
C SER A 332 8.47 -0.58 -18.98
N GLU A 333 9.79 -0.69 -18.97
CA GLU A 333 10.51 -1.80 -18.34
C GLU A 333 10.23 -1.83 -16.82
N PHE A 334 10.28 -0.68 -16.16
CA PHE A 334 9.95 -0.56 -14.75
C PHE A 334 8.54 -1.09 -14.46
N LEU A 335 7.52 -0.60 -15.16
CA LEU A 335 6.14 -1.01 -14.95
C LEU A 335 5.91 -2.49 -15.28
N LYS A 336 6.53 -3.02 -16.33
CA LYS A 336 6.48 -4.45 -16.69
C LYS A 336 7.18 -5.36 -15.69
N SER A 337 8.15 -4.84 -14.93
CA SER A 337 8.86 -5.59 -13.90
C SER A 337 8.09 -5.73 -12.59
N LEU A 338 7.01 -4.98 -12.43
CA LEU A 338 6.14 -5.08 -11.24
C LEU A 338 5.17 -6.26 -11.40
N VAL A 339 4.97 -7.00 -10.31
CA VAL A 339 3.94 -8.04 -10.27
C VAL A 339 2.57 -7.38 -10.42
N PRO A 340 1.70 -7.84 -11.32
CA PRO A 340 0.35 -7.29 -11.48
C PRO A 340 -0.44 -7.32 -10.16
N SER A 341 -1.13 -6.22 -9.81
CA SER A 341 -1.97 -6.16 -8.60
C SER A 341 -3.19 -7.09 -8.73
N LEU A 342 -3.81 -7.44 -7.60
CA LEU A 342 -5.09 -8.14 -7.63
C LEU A 342 -6.16 -7.32 -8.35
N LEU A 343 -6.16 -5.98 -8.18
CA LEU A 343 -7.04 -5.07 -8.91
C LEU A 343 -6.88 -5.19 -10.43
N SER A 344 -5.65 -5.36 -10.93
CA SER A 344 -5.39 -5.43 -12.38
C SER A 344 -5.88 -6.73 -13.04
N ILE A 345 -6.14 -7.76 -12.24
CA ILE A 345 -6.70 -9.06 -12.69
C ILE A 345 -8.16 -9.26 -12.26
N ASP A 346 -8.79 -8.25 -11.66
CA ASP A 346 -10.13 -8.30 -11.07
C ASP A 346 -11.23 -8.19 -12.11
N VAL A 347 -11.62 -9.30 -12.72
CA VAL A 347 -12.69 -9.35 -13.72
C VAL A 347 -14.10 -9.24 -13.14
N ASP A 348 -14.25 -9.40 -11.83
CA ASP A 348 -15.56 -9.41 -11.15
C ASP A 348 -15.86 -8.08 -10.41
N GLY A 349 -14.87 -7.20 -10.19
CA GLY A 349 -14.98 -6.05 -9.31
C GLY A 349 -15.07 -6.45 -7.82
N ARG A 350 -14.40 -7.56 -7.43
CA ARG A 350 -14.34 -8.07 -6.04
C ARG A 350 -13.17 -7.55 -5.24
N VAL A 351 -12.37 -6.65 -5.79
CA VAL A 351 -11.19 -6.08 -5.13
C VAL A 351 -11.46 -4.64 -4.76
N MET A 352 -11.28 -4.31 -3.49
CA MET A 352 -11.09 -2.95 -2.99
C MET A 352 -9.60 -2.78 -2.69
N ARG A 353 -8.90 -2.07 -3.57
CA ARG A 353 -7.49 -1.78 -3.41
C ARG A 353 -7.29 -0.49 -2.61
N MET A 354 -6.38 -0.54 -1.65
CA MET A 354 -5.96 0.58 -0.81
C MET A 354 -4.51 0.94 -1.13
N ASP A 355 -4.31 2.09 -1.74
CA ASP A 355 -3.00 2.65 -2.05
C ASP A 355 -2.67 3.81 -1.11
N SER A 356 -1.38 4.12 -0.93
CA SER A 356 -0.95 5.19 -0.03
C SER A 356 0.36 5.82 -0.46
N PHE A 357 0.50 7.14 -0.25
CA PHE A 357 1.77 7.86 -0.37
C PHE A 357 2.70 7.64 0.83
N SER A 358 2.26 6.93 1.86
CA SER A 358 3.00 6.80 3.13
C SER A 358 4.38 6.16 2.98
N LYS A 359 4.58 5.25 2.01
CA LYS A 359 5.86 4.53 1.85
C LYS A 359 6.68 5.00 0.65
N VAL A 360 6.08 5.82 -0.19
CA VAL A 360 6.72 6.31 -1.43
C VAL A 360 6.98 7.82 -1.43
N LEU A 361 6.33 8.59 -0.55
CA LEU A 361 6.57 10.03 -0.40
C LEU A 361 6.72 10.42 1.07
N SER A 362 5.60 10.46 1.82
CA SER A 362 5.64 10.86 3.23
C SER A 362 4.51 10.23 4.04
N PRO A 363 4.82 9.52 5.14
CA PRO A 363 3.78 8.92 5.99
C PRO A 363 2.92 9.97 6.70
N GLY A 364 3.51 11.12 7.04
CA GLY A 364 2.84 12.22 7.74
C GLY A 364 1.82 13.00 6.91
N SER A 365 1.82 12.87 5.59
CA SER A 365 0.81 13.48 4.72
C SER A 365 -0.59 12.89 4.93
N ARG A 366 -0.70 11.66 5.46
CA ARG A 366 -1.96 10.96 5.70
C ARG A 366 -2.87 10.90 4.48
N ILE A 367 -2.31 10.71 3.29
CA ILE A 367 -3.04 10.58 2.03
C ILE A 367 -2.84 9.19 1.43
N GLY A 368 -3.97 8.55 1.13
CA GLY A 368 -4.10 7.36 0.34
C GLY A 368 -5.34 7.45 -0.52
N TRP A 369 -5.65 6.38 -1.22
CA TRP A 369 -6.89 6.27 -1.98
C TRP A 369 -7.36 4.83 -2.08
N VAL A 370 -8.65 4.70 -2.33
CA VAL A 370 -9.34 3.46 -2.58
C VAL A 370 -9.70 3.38 -4.05
N THR A 371 -9.46 2.24 -4.66
CA THR A 371 -9.94 1.90 -6.01
C THR A 371 -10.81 0.65 -5.93
N ALA A 372 -12.05 0.74 -6.39
CA ALA A 372 -13.01 -0.35 -6.44
C ALA A 372 -14.11 -0.06 -7.47
N SER A 373 -15.13 -0.91 -7.53
CA SER A 373 -16.33 -0.66 -8.34
C SER A 373 -17.09 0.58 -7.87
N GLU A 374 -17.83 1.20 -8.78
CA GLU A 374 -18.67 2.36 -8.49
C GLU A 374 -19.57 2.16 -7.26
N GLN A 375 -20.19 0.98 -7.12
CA GLN A 375 -21.01 0.64 -5.95
C GLN A 375 -20.24 0.78 -4.64
N ILE A 376 -19.06 0.19 -4.56
CA ILE A 376 -18.25 0.15 -3.34
C ILE A 376 -17.67 1.52 -3.03
N VAL A 377 -17.15 2.22 -4.03
CA VAL A 377 -16.63 3.59 -3.85
C VAL A 377 -17.72 4.54 -3.41
N HIS A 378 -18.94 4.42 -3.96
CA HIS A 378 -20.07 5.24 -3.53
C HIS A 378 -20.39 5.02 -2.04
N MET A 379 -20.45 3.75 -1.58
CA MET A 379 -20.69 3.44 -0.16
C MET A 379 -19.58 3.97 0.74
N TYR A 380 -18.34 3.86 0.30
CA TYR A 380 -17.19 4.44 1.01
C TYR A 380 -17.31 5.96 1.14
N GLN A 381 -17.68 6.66 0.08
CA GLN A 381 -17.89 8.12 0.09
C GLN A 381 -19.03 8.54 1.01
N MET A 382 -20.14 7.80 1.03
CA MET A 382 -21.25 8.06 1.95
C MET A 382 -20.79 7.96 3.42
N HIS A 383 -19.87 7.07 3.72
CA HIS A 383 -19.26 6.97 5.04
C HIS A 383 -18.29 8.14 5.29
N ALA A 384 -17.36 8.37 4.38
CA ALA A 384 -16.35 9.41 4.51
C ALA A 384 -16.95 10.81 4.69
N ASP A 385 -18.03 11.12 3.99
CA ASP A 385 -18.72 12.42 4.05
C ASP A 385 -19.29 12.79 5.42
N VAL A 386 -19.56 11.81 6.26
CA VAL A 386 -20.13 12.01 7.61
C VAL A 386 -19.17 11.58 8.74
N SER A 387 -17.95 11.22 8.41
CA SER A 387 -16.92 10.83 9.39
C SER A 387 -15.64 11.64 9.20
N THR A 388 -14.75 11.24 8.32
CA THR A 388 -13.43 11.87 8.11
C THR A 388 -13.48 13.12 7.24
N GLN A 389 -14.49 13.26 6.40
CA GLN A 389 -14.68 14.34 5.42
C GLN A 389 -13.55 14.50 4.37
N GLY A 390 -12.65 13.53 4.28
CA GLY A 390 -11.52 13.52 3.38
C GLY A 390 -10.19 13.93 4.02
N PRO A 391 -9.07 13.77 3.30
CA PRO A 391 -7.75 14.17 3.78
C PRO A 391 -7.61 15.68 3.96
N ALA A 392 -6.64 16.11 4.80
CA ALA A 392 -6.35 17.53 5.03
C ALA A 392 -6.00 18.25 3.72
N GLY A 393 -6.67 19.38 3.46
CA GLY A 393 -6.49 20.15 2.22
C GLY A 393 -5.07 20.67 2.02
N MET A 394 -4.38 21.06 3.10
CA MET A 394 -2.95 21.45 3.05
C MET A 394 -2.08 20.31 2.49
N ALA A 395 -2.25 19.09 2.99
CA ALA A 395 -1.49 17.94 2.50
C ALA A 395 -1.81 17.64 1.03
N GLN A 396 -3.08 17.76 0.64
CA GLN A 396 -3.49 17.59 -0.75
C GLN A 396 -2.85 18.64 -1.68
N LEU A 397 -2.80 19.90 -1.25
CA LEU A 397 -2.18 20.99 -2.02
C LEU A 397 -0.68 20.74 -2.21
N ILE A 398 0.03 20.40 -1.13
CA ILE A 398 1.47 20.14 -1.17
C ILE A 398 1.78 18.98 -2.13
N LEU A 399 1.08 17.85 -1.97
CA LEU A 399 1.30 16.70 -2.84
C LEU A 399 0.92 16.98 -4.29
N TRP A 400 -0.18 17.68 -4.53
CA TRP A 400 -0.60 18.03 -5.88
C TRP A 400 0.41 18.96 -6.57
N LYS A 401 0.92 19.99 -5.88
CA LYS A 401 1.98 20.89 -6.41
C LYS A 401 3.21 20.10 -6.82
N LEU A 402 3.63 19.13 -6.00
CA LEU A 402 4.77 18.27 -6.31
C LEU A 402 4.47 17.31 -7.46
N LEU A 403 3.38 16.55 -7.35
CA LEU A 403 3.08 15.42 -8.24
C LEU A 403 2.53 15.85 -9.59
N ASP A 404 1.69 16.87 -9.64
CA ASP A 404 0.99 17.26 -10.86
C ASP A 404 1.64 18.44 -11.56
N GLU A 405 1.91 19.54 -10.86
CA GLU A 405 2.49 20.74 -11.47
C GLU A 405 3.99 20.62 -11.71
N HIS A 406 4.73 19.99 -10.78
CA HIS A 406 6.18 19.94 -10.89
C HIS A 406 6.68 18.68 -11.61
N TRP A 407 6.31 17.50 -11.14
CA TRP A 407 6.83 16.22 -11.67
C TRP A 407 6.03 15.69 -12.86
N GLY A 408 4.72 15.79 -12.81
CA GLY A 408 3.84 15.02 -13.68
C GLY A 408 4.02 13.51 -13.44
N HIS A 409 3.36 12.69 -14.27
CA HIS A 409 3.46 11.21 -14.14
C HIS A 409 4.86 10.68 -14.50
N VAL A 410 5.54 11.32 -15.44
CA VAL A 410 6.87 10.86 -15.93
C VAL A 410 7.91 10.96 -14.82
N ALA A 411 8.11 12.14 -14.25
CA ALA A 411 9.11 12.33 -13.21
C ALA A 411 8.73 11.66 -11.88
N TYR A 412 7.44 11.42 -11.64
CA TYR A 412 7.03 10.58 -10.52
C TYR A 412 7.45 9.11 -10.72
N LEU A 413 7.42 8.59 -11.94
CA LEU A 413 7.99 7.26 -12.23
C LEU A 413 9.51 7.24 -12.05
N ASP A 414 10.24 8.32 -12.41
CA ASP A 414 11.67 8.44 -12.11
C ASP A 414 11.94 8.40 -10.59
N TRP A 415 11.12 9.10 -9.81
CA TRP A 415 11.17 9.04 -8.36
C TRP A 415 10.91 7.63 -7.82
N LEU A 416 9.90 6.92 -8.34
CA LEU A 416 9.59 5.55 -7.92
C LEU A 416 10.74 4.58 -8.25
N ILE A 417 11.38 4.75 -9.39
CA ILE A 417 12.59 4.00 -9.74
C ILE A 417 13.72 4.32 -8.75
N HIS A 418 13.94 5.59 -8.45
CA HIS A 418 14.96 6.02 -7.49
C HIS A 418 14.76 5.36 -6.12
N ILE A 419 13.58 5.45 -5.52
CA ILE A 419 13.32 4.84 -4.21
C ILE A 419 13.39 3.31 -4.25
N ARG A 420 12.95 2.66 -5.33
CA ARG A 420 13.13 1.21 -5.52
C ARG A 420 14.61 0.84 -5.43
N MET A 421 15.50 1.59 -6.10
CA MET A 421 16.93 1.36 -6.07
C MET A 421 17.51 1.57 -4.67
N GLU A 422 17.09 2.61 -3.97
CA GLU A 422 17.53 2.88 -2.58
C GLU A 422 17.08 1.75 -1.63
N TYR A 423 15.84 1.26 -1.74
CA TYR A 423 15.37 0.13 -0.93
C TYR A 423 16.09 -1.16 -1.29
N THR A 424 16.44 -1.37 -2.56
CA THR A 424 17.27 -2.52 -2.98
C THR A 424 18.63 -2.49 -2.29
N ARG A 425 19.35 -1.36 -2.32
CA ARG A 425 20.64 -1.22 -1.63
C ARG A 425 20.53 -1.47 -0.13
N ARG A 426 19.50 -0.91 0.53
CA ARG A 426 19.27 -1.11 1.96
C ARG A 426 18.96 -2.57 2.32
N ARG A 427 18.15 -3.25 1.50
CA ARG A 427 17.90 -4.68 1.62
C ARG A 427 19.22 -5.48 1.50
N ASP A 428 20.06 -5.13 0.56
CA ASP A 428 21.33 -5.82 0.36
C ASP A 428 22.28 -5.63 1.55
N VAL A 429 22.32 -4.44 2.16
CA VAL A 429 23.06 -4.19 3.40
C VAL A 429 22.59 -5.08 4.54
N ILE A 430 21.28 -5.16 4.82
CA ILE A 430 20.80 -6.03 5.92
C ILE A 430 21.04 -7.50 5.62
N MET A 431 20.91 -7.93 4.35
CA MET A 431 21.21 -9.31 3.95
C MET A 431 22.66 -9.69 4.18
N GLN A 432 23.61 -8.84 3.75
CA GLN A 432 25.04 -9.05 3.97
C GLN A 432 25.38 -9.06 5.47
N ALA A 433 24.77 -8.17 6.24
CA ALA A 433 24.95 -8.15 7.69
C ALA A 433 24.43 -9.44 8.36
N CYS A 434 23.26 -9.95 7.94
CA CYS A 434 22.73 -11.22 8.43
C CYS A 434 23.68 -12.39 8.11
N GLU A 435 24.18 -12.47 6.88
CA GLU A 435 25.13 -13.50 6.47
C GLU A 435 26.43 -13.48 7.27
N LYS A 436 26.89 -12.28 7.65
CA LYS A 436 28.15 -12.06 8.37
C LYS A 436 28.02 -12.30 9.88
N TYR A 437 26.91 -11.90 10.49
CA TYR A 437 26.83 -11.80 11.95
C TYR A 437 25.84 -12.74 12.61
N LEU A 438 24.78 -13.21 11.93
CA LEU A 438 23.81 -14.08 12.57
C LEU A 438 24.31 -15.52 12.69
N PRO A 439 24.03 -16.22 13.83
CA PRO A 439 24.34 -17.64 13.99
C PRO A 439 23.40 -18.49 13.12
N LYS A 440 23.89 -18.98 12.00
CA LYS A 440 23.11 -19.75 11.01
C LYS A 440 22.65 -21.12 11.54
N GLU A 441 23.19 -21.54 12.65
CA GLU A 441 22.78 -22.74 13.37
C GLU A 441 21.35 -22.61 13.93
N VAL A 442 20.98 -21.42 14.37
CA VAL A 442 19.71 -21.16 15.05
C VAL A 442 18.88 -20.04 14.44
N VAL A 443 19.42 -19.31 13.45
CA VAL A 443 18.70 -18.23 12.73
C VAL A 443 18.69 -18.52 11.24
N SER A 444 17.51 -18.45 10.66
CA SER A 444 17.33 -18.59 9.21
C SER A 444 16.42 -17.50 8.66
N TRP A 445 16.56 -17.19 7.36
CA TRP A 445 15.79 -16.15 6.69
C TRP A 445 15.71 -16.39 5.19
N LYS A 446 14.79 -15.67 4.54
CA LYS A 446 14.69 -15.55 3.09
C LYS A 446 14.85 -14.09 2.69
N PRO A 447 15.54 -13.79 1.58
CA PRO A 447 15.65 -12.42 1.10
C PRO A 447 14.26 -11.83 0.74
N PRO A 448 13.86 -10.68 1.29
CA PRO A 448 12.62 -10.04 0.87
C PRO A 448 12.76 -9.49 -0.56
N MET A 449 11.69 -9.65 -1.35
CA MET A 449 11.63 -9.19 -2.73
C MET A 449 10.93 -7.83 -2.88
N ALA A 450 10.34 -7.33 -1.81
CA ALA A 450 9.68 -6.02 -1.77
C ALA A 450 9.54 -5.51 -0.34
N GLY A 451 9.09 -4.26 -0.22
CA GLY A 451 8.75 -3.66 1.08
C GLY A 451 9.96 -3.21 1.88
N MET A 452 9.87 -3.34 3.20
CA MET A 452 10.85 -2.77 4.12
C MET A 452 11.16 -3.66 5.33
N PHE A 453 10.69 -4.91 5.31
CA PHE A 453 10.78 -5.83 6.43
C PHE A 453 11.60 -7.06 6.08
N HIS A 454 12.32 -7.53 7.09
CA HIS A 454 13.09 -8.76 7.05
C HIS A 454 12.65 -9.66 8.18
N TRP A 455 12.29 -10.91 7.86
CA TRP A 455 11.69 -11.87 8.77
C TRP A 455 12.71 -12.95 9.13
N LEU A 456 13.06 -13.02 10.39
CA LEU A 456 14.11 -13.87 10.93
C LEU A 456 13.48 -15.00 11.74
N ARG A 457 13.62 -16.24 11.27
CA ARG A 457 13.18 -17.42 11.99
C ARG A 457 14.24 -17.83 13.01
N ILE A 458 13.80 -18.12 14.24
CA ILE A 458 14.63 -18.66 15.31
C ILE A 458 14.27 -20.13 15.53
N GLU A 459 15.28 -21.00 15.56
CA GLU A 459 15.09 -22.42 15.87
C GLU A 459 15.06 -22.62 17.40
N PHE A 460 13.96 -22.21 17.99
CA PHE A 460 13.76 -22.19 19.45
C PHE A 460 13.92 -23.56 20.10
N ARG A 461 13.71 -24.68 19.37
CA ARG A 461 13.89 -26.05 19.89
C ARG A 461 15.34 -26.36 20.27
N GLN A 462 16.29 -25.57 19.77
CA GLN A 462 17.70 -25.65 20.15
C GLN A 462 18.06 -24.73 21.33
N HIS A 463 17.08 -23.99 21.89
CA HIS A 463 17.31 -23.17 23.06
C HIS A 463 17.61 -24.09 24.30
N PRO A 464 18.63 -23.73 25.13
CA PRO A 464 19.03 -24.56 26.27
C PRO A 464 17.90 -24.91 27.24
N ASP A 465 16.95 -24.00 27.38
CA ASP A 465 15.83 -24.14 28.31
C ASP A 465 14.56 -24.75 27.68
N TYR A 466 14.58 -25.11 26.40
CA TYR A 466 13.46 -25.81 25.76
C TYR A 466 13.53 -27.30 26.08
N PRO A 467 12.43 -28.02 26.44
CA PRO A 467 11.03 -27.55 26.50
C PRO A 467 10.57 -27.07 27.90
N SER A 468 11.49 -26.78 28.81
CA SER A 468 11.12 -26.34 30.18
C SER A 468 10.48 -24.95 30.22
N LYS A 469 10.80 -24.10 29.24
CA LYS A 469 10.17 -22.79 28.99
C LYS A 469 9.26 -22.83 27.75
N SER A 470 8.19 -22.03 27.77
CA SER A 470 7.32 -21.88 26.62
C SER A 470 8.01 -21.09 25.50
N ILE A 471 7.47 -21.16 24.26
CA ILE A 471 7.98 -20.42 23.12
C ILE A 471 7.89 -18.91 23.37
N GLU A 472 6.80 -18.43 23.96
CA GLU A 472 6.57 -17.02 24.28
C GLU A 472 7.60 -16.50 25.30
N THR A 473 7.96 -17.33 26.30
CA THR A 473 8.99 -16.97 27.28
C THR A 473 10.35 -16.85 26.62
N ILE A 474 10.71 -17.82 25.78
CA ILE A 474 11.97 -17.80 25.02
C ILE A 474 12.02 -16.59 24.07
N GLU A 475 10.92 -16.29 23.40
CA GLU A 475 10.82 -15.11 22.53
C GLU A 475 11.06 -13.82 23.32
N GLU A 476 10.44 -13.70 24.49
CA GLU A 476 10.60 -12.52 25.35
C GLU A 476 12.03 -12.37 25.88
N GLU A 477 12.65 -13.46 26.32
CA GLU A 477 14.05 -13.43 26.79
C GLU A 477 15.01 -13.01 25.70
N ILE A 478 14.88 -13.56 24.48
CA ILE A 478 15.67 -13.14 23.33
C ILE A 478 15.42 -11.67 23.03
N PHE A 479 14.15 -11.23 23.02
CA PHE A 479 13.78 -9.83 22.75
C PHE A 479 14.42 -8.87 23.76
N MET A 480 14.34 -9.18 25.05
CA MET A 480 14.96 -8.35 26.10
C MET A 480 16.47 -8.32 25.98
N ARG A 481 17.10 -9.44 25.68
CA ARG A 481 18.54 -9.49 25.47
C ARG A 481 18.99 -8.68 24.25
N VAL A 482 18.22 -8.67 23.18
CA VAL A 482 18.50 -7.80 22.01
C VAL A 482 18.47 -6.33 22.42
N ILE A 483 17.50 -5.91 23.25
CA ILE A 483 17.42 -4.55 23.79
C ILE A 483 18.63 -4.22 24.67
N GLU A 484 19.04 -5.13 25.55
CA GLU A 484 20.24 -4.97 26.41
C GLU A 484 21.51 -4.79 25.56
N HIS A 485 21.62 -5.42 24.41
CA HIS A 485 22.71 -5.26 23.46
C HIS A 485 22.57 -3.97 22.61
N GLY A 486 21.49 -3.19 22.80
CA GLY A 486 21.26 -1.92 22.14
C GLY A 486 20.76 -2.03 20.70
N ALA A 487 20.02 -3.09 20.38
CA ALA A 487 19.27 -3.24 19.14
C ALA A 487 17.77 -3.41 19.44
N LEU A 488 16.92 -3.15 18.45
CA LEU A 488 15.47 -3.32 18.57
C LEU A 488 14.94 -4.03 17.32
N VAL A 489 14.28 -5.15 17.53
CA VAL A 489 13.48 -5.88 16.55
C VAL A 489 12.06 -6.03 17.09
N MET A 490 11.10 -6.45 16.27
CA MET A 490 9.73 -6.71 16.74
C MET A 490 9.51 -8.20 16.90
N ARG A 491 8.81 -8.59 17.95
CA ARG A 491 8.44 -9.98 18.24
C ARG A 491 7.46 -10.49 17.16
N GLY A 492 7.66 -11.73 16.72
CA GLY A 492 6.79 -12.36 15.73
C GLY A 492 5.38 -12.59 16.25
N SER A 493 5.26 -12.92 17.54
CA SER A 493 3.97 -13.12 18.21
C SER A 493 3.02 -11.92 18.14
N TRP A 494 3.54 -10.71 17.99
CA TRP A 494 2.70 -9.51 17.84
C TRP A 494 1.97 -9.41 16.49
N PHE A 495 2.29 -10.28 15.56
CA PHE A 495 1.72 -10.29 14.21
C PHE A 495 0.81 -11.49 13.95
N TYR A 496 0.52 -12.32 14.94
CA TYR A 496 -0.42 -13.40 14.74
C TYR A 496 -1.80 -12.88 14.36
N ALA A 497 -2.37 -13.47 13.32
CA ALA A 497 -3.75 -13.18 12.92
C ALA A 497 -4.75 -13.66 13.99
N ASN A 498 -4.44 -14.77 14.65
CA ASN A 498 -5.21 -15.31 15.76
C ASN A 498 -4.29 -15.67 16.93
N ASN A 499 -4.41 -14.93 18.02
CA ASN A 499 -3.63 -15.17 19.24
C ASN A 499 -4.20 -16.33 20.10
N GLU A 500 -5.35 -16.89 19.76
CA GLU A 500 -5.97 -18.01 20.47
C GLU A 500 -5.48 -19.37 19.95
N GLU A 501 -4.80 -19.40 18.79
CA GLU A 501 -4.23 -20.60 18.21
C GLU A 501 -2.82 -20.85 18.77
N GLU A 502 -2.46 -22.14 18.96
CA GLU A 502 -1.09 -22.51 19.30
C GLU A 502 -0.16 -22.31 18.10
N HIS A 503 0.94 -21.61 18.34
CA HIS A 503 1.98 -21.39 17.35
C HIS A 503 3.26 -22.13 17.75
N ASP A 504 3.84 -22.88 16.81
CA ASP A 504 5.05 -23.67 17.04
C ASP A 504 6.27 -23.10 16.30
N THR A 505 6.25 -21.81 16.03
CA THR A 505 7.30 -21.06 15.31
C THR A 505 7.65 -19.78 16.07
N LEU A 506 8.91 -19.39 15.99
CA LEU A 506 9.41 -18.17 16.60
C LEU A 506 10.12 -17.32 15.54
N PHE A 507 9.70 -16.05 15.45
CA PHE A 507 10.26 -15.11 14.50
C PHE A 507 10.53 -13.74 15.13
N PHE A 508 11.42 -12.98 14.47
CA PHE A 508 11.58 -11.56 14.73
C PHE A 508 11.51 -10.79 13.42
N ARG A 509 10.85 -9.61 13.45
CA ARG A 509 10.83 -8.68 12.34
C ARG A 509 11.90 -7.60 12.53
N ALA A 510 12.84 -7.54 11.60
CA ALA A 510 13.74 -6.40 11.43
C ALA A 510 13.26 -5.48 10.29
N THR A 511 13.78 -4.26 10.23
CA THR A 511 13.51 -3.32 9.14
C THR A 511 14.80 -2.67 8.66
N TYR A 512 14.86 -2.41 7.36
CA TYR A 512 15.98 -1.69 6.73
C TYR A 512 15.57 -0.31 6.20
N ALA A 513 14.39 0.19 6.61
CA ALA A 513 13.82 1.39 6.02
C ALA A 513 14.45 2.71 6.51
N ALA A 514 14.62 2.87 7.83
CA ALA A 514 14.91 4.17 8.42
C ALA A 514 16.38 4.39 8.77
N ALA A 515 17.06 3.37 9.31
CA ALA A 515 18.42 3.53 9.80
C ALA A 515 19.45 3.70 8.66
N PRO A 516 20.53 4.46 8.83
CA PRO A 516 21.66 4.47 7.89
C PRO A 516 22.31 3.08 7.75
N ALA A 517 22.99 2.83 6.62
CA ALA A 517 23.59 1.53 6.31
C ALA A 517 24.48 0.97 7.44
N GLU A 518 25.35 1.82 8.00
CA GLU A 518 26.28 1.44 9.08
C GLU A 518 25.51 1.08 10.37
N LYS A 519 24.35 1.71 10.60
CA LYS A 519 23.49 1.41 11.75
C LYS A 519 22.68 0.13 11.53
N ILE A 520 22.32 -0.19 10.31
CA ILE A 520 21.68 -1.48 9.96
C ILE A 520 22.68 -2.61 10.22
N GLU A 521 23.91 -2.50 9.71
CA GLU A 521 24.95 -3.50 9.93
C GLU A 521 25.25 -3.70 11.42
N GLU A 522 25.44 -2.61 12.16
CA GLU A 522 25.69 -2.63 13.60
C GLU A 522 24.50 -3.23 14.39
N GLY A 523 23.28 -2.89 14.01
CA GLY A 523 22.06 -3.46 14.64
C GLY A 523 21.99 -4.97 14.48
N ILE A 524 22.28 -5.49 13.29
CA ILE A 524 22.31 -6.95 13.02
C ILE A 524 23.48 -7.63 13.75
N ARG A 525 24.64 -6.97 13.86
CA ARG A 525 25.76 -7.49 14.66
C ARG A 525 25.35 -7.67 16.12
N ARG A 526 24.74 -6.67 16.73
CA ARG A 526 24.22 -6.73 18.11
C ARG A 526 23.14 -7.79 18.29
N LEU A 527 22.23 -7.92 17.33
CA LEU A 527 21.25 -9.00 17.31
C LEU A 527 21.92 -10.38 17.30
N GLY A 528 22.94 -10.57 16.47
CA GLY A 528 23.70 -11.81 16.42
C GLY A 528 24.42 -12.13 17.71
N GLU A 529 24.98 -11.14 18.40
CA GLU A 529 25.61 -11.29 19.72
C GLU A 529 24.59 -11.68 20.79
N ALA A 530 23.44 -11.02 20.81
CA ALA A 530 22.35 -11.32 21.75
C ALA A 530 21.84 -12.75 21.57
N VAL A 531 21.59 -13.17 20.33
CA VAL A 531 21.15 -14.55 20.04
C VAL A 531 22.21 -15.57 20.43
N ARG A 532 23.51 -15.33 20.14
CA ARG A 532 24.57 -16.24 20.57
C ARG A 532 24.62 -16.38 22.11
N ALA A 533 24.51 -15.26 22.81
CA ALA A 533 24.52 -15.26 24.27
C ALA A 533 23.34 -16.07 24.84
N GLU A 534 22.15 -15.93 24.26
CA GLU A 534 20.95 -16.61 24.71
C GLU A 534 21.02 -18.13 24.47
N PHE A 535 21.57 -18.53 23.32
CA PHE A 535 21.74 -19.94 22.95
C PHE A 535 23.03 -20.56 23.50
N GLY A 536 23.87 -19.83 24.24
CA GLY A 536 25.15 -20.34 24.75
C GLY A 536 26.17 -20.67 23.62
N LEU A 537 26.02 -20.08 22.45
CA LEU A 537 26.92 -20.33 21.31
C LEU A 537 28.24 -19.54 21.47
N LYS A 538 29.34 -20.16 21.05
CA LYS A 538 30.65 -19.47 21.05
C LYS A 538 30.61 -18.22 20.16
N GLY A 539 31.21 -17.13 20.59
CA GLY A 539 31.35 -15.92 19.78
C GLY A 539 32.00 -16.23 18.43
N SER A 540 31.53 -15.59 17.35
CA SER A 540 32.26 -15.63 16.09
C SER A 540 33.63 -15.01 16.36
N ASN A 541 34.70 -15.80 16.39
CA ASN A 541 36.06 -15.28 16.38
C ASN A 541 36.18 -14.44 15.11
N GLY A 542 36.10 -13.10 15.27
CA GLY A 542 36.57 -12.22 14.23
C GLY A 542 37.98 -12.68 13.90
N ALA A 543 38.26 -12.86 12.63
CA ALA A 543 39.61 -13.11 12.15
C ALA A 543 40.53 -12.08 12.81
N THR A 544 41.31 -12.53 13.79
CA THR A 544 42.46 -11.79 14.30
C THR A 544 43.37 -11.60 13.10
N ASN A 545 43.57 -10.33 12.75
CA ASN A 545 44.58 -9.93 11.79
C ASN A 545 45.90 -10.64 12.08
N GLY A 546 46.35 -11.48 11.17
CA GLY A 546 47.76 -11.86 10.98
C GLY A 546 48.31 -11.04 9.81
#